data_10cce218e36383643ae48031ab478145
#
_entry.id   10cce218e36383643ae48031ab478145
#
_cell.length_a   1.000
_cell.length_b   1.000
_cell.length_c   1.000
_cell.angle_alpha   90.00
_cell.angle_beta   90.00
_cell.angle_gamma   90.00
#
_symmetry.space_group_name_H-M   'P 1'
#
loop_
_entity.id
_entity.type
_entity.pdbx_description
1 polymer ?
#
loop_
_entity_poly.entity_id
_entity_poly.type
_entity_poly.pdbx_seq_one_letter_code
_entity_poly.pdbx_strand_id
1 'polypeptide(L)'
;MLEKIGIMQGRLVPREIKSRIQSFPWTNWKKEIRLAKKYEIKYIEWTLDYKNFLSNPLIQKPLLVKKILKKNNIKLNSITADFFMQKPAWIKQKQKTNIFLIKLLNICNLLNIEFIVIPLVDNSSIKKGNKKKIINYFNLLKKNNHLKKTKILFEVDLPPKKVNSFIGYLDKSFGINYDTGNSAFFGYNFNDEKHYFKRVLNIHIKDRKKGGQTKTLGKGDVDFKLFIKYLLKIKYRNNLILQTYMPKNDNKVTYETLKNLNFIKKTIHEK
;
A
#
# COMPACT_ATOMS: atom_id res chain seq x y z
N MET A 1 -7.08 18.65 -7.10
CA MET A 1 -6.16 17.94 -8.03
C MET A 1 -5.55 16.75 -7.31
N LEU A 2 -5.20 15.68 -8.01
CA LEU A 2 -4.56 14.50 -7.42
C LEU A 2 -3.06 14.77 -7.25
N GLU A 3 -2.63 15.13 -6.03
CA GLU A 3 -1.29 15.68 -5.78
C GLU A 3 -0.33 14.69 -5.08
N LYS A 4 -0.88 13.74 -4.33
CA LYS A 4 -0.07 12.80 -3.56
C LYS A 4 0.23 11.53 -4.37
N ILE A 5 0.93 11.70 -5.51
CA ILE A 5 1.38 10.57 -6.32
C ILE A 5 2.75 10.15 -5.84
N GLY A 6 2.88 8.87 -5.52
CA GLY A 6 4.10 8.27 -4.99
C GLY A 6 4.38 6.89 -5.57
N ILE A 7 5.41 6.25 -5.04
CA ILE A 7 5.80 4.89 -5.40
C ILE A 7 5.89 4.01 -4.15
N MET A 8 5.61 2.74 -4.32
CA MET A 8 6.00 1.74 -3.36
C MET A 8 7.51 1.48 -3.45
N GLN A 9 8.18 1.24 -2.34
CA GLN A 9 9.61 0.91 -2.34
C GLN A 9 9.93 -0.29 -3.23
N GLY A 10 11.15 -0.30 -3.78
CA GLY A 10 11.62 -1.28 -4.75
C GLY A 10 11.23 -0.95 -6.19
N ARG A 11 10.66 0.22 -6.47
CA ARG A 11 10.21 0.61 -7.83
C ARG A 11 11.22 1.49 -8.59
N LEU A 12 12.30 1.95 -7.95
CA LEU A 12 13.36 2.71 -8.63
C LEU A 12 14.73 2.01 -8.60
N VAL A 13 14.81 0.83 -8.05
CA VAL A 13 16.06 0.07 -7.92
C VAL A 13 15.83 -1.40 -8.28
N PRO A 14 16.89 -2.12 -8.70
CA PRO A 14 16.81 -3.55 -8.99
C PRO A 14 16.26 -4.36 -7.81
N ARG A 15 15.55 -5.45 -8.11
CA ARG A 15 15.11 -6.40 -7.08
C ARG A 15 16.29 -7.12 -6.46
N GLU A 16 16.28 -7.23 -5.15
CA GLU A 16 17.28 -8.04 -4.44
C GLU A 16 16.87 -9.52 -4.36
N ILE A 17 15.57 -9.79 -4.40
CA ILE A 17 15.03 -11.16 -4.41
C ILE A 17 14.21 -11.34 -5.69
N LYS A 18 14.82 -11.97 -6.70
CA LYS A 18 14.24 -12.11 -8.05
C LYS A 18 12.88 -12.81 -8.07
N SER A 19 12.63 -13.75 -7.15
CA SER A 19 11.37 -14.48 -7.03
C SER A 19 10.24 -13.65 -6.41
N ARG A 20 10.51 -12.47 -5.86
CA ARG A 20 9.52 -11.61 -5.21
C ARG A 20 9.21 -10.38 -6.05
N ILE A 21 7.93 -10.11 -6.25
CA ILE A 21 7.45 -8.89 -6.90
C ILE A 21 7.60 -7.68 -5.99
N GLN A 22 7.49 -7.89 -4.67
CA GLN A 22 7.54 -6.89 -3.63
C GLN A 22 8.48 -7.34 -2.50
N SER A 23 9.46 -6.50 -2.17
CA SER A 23 10.34 -6.65 -1.02
C SER A 23 11.03 -5.32 -0.70
N PHE A 24 11.47 -5.16 0.53
CA PHE A 24 12.27 -4.00 0.92
C PHE A 24 13.64 -4.03 0.22
N PRO A 25 14.11 -2.93 -0.38
CA PRO A 25 15.41 -2.88 -1.09
C PRO A 25 16.56 -2.64 -0.09
N TRP A 26 17.00 -3.68 0.61
CA TRP A 26 17.92 -3.65 1.75
C TRP A 26 19.23 -2.89 1.48
N THR A 27 19.89 -3.18 0.38
CA THR A 27 21.17 -2.55 0.01
C THR A 27 20.95 -1.22 -0.69
N ASN A 28 19.80 -1.04 -1.37
CA ASN A 28 19.55 0.07 -2.28
C ASN A 28 18.54 1.11 -1.79
N TRP A 29 17.94 0.99 -0.60
CA TRP A 29 16.89 1.92 -0.14
C TRP A 29 17.33 3.39 -0.10
N LYS A 30 18.59 3.68 0.28
CA LYS A 30 19.11 5.05 0.25
C LYS A 30 19.32 5.57 -1.18
N LYS A 31 19.75 4.68 -2.09
CA LYS A 31 19.87 5.00 -3.53
C LYS A 31 18.48 5.29 -4.10
N GLU A 32 17.48 4.48 -3.74
CA GLU A 32 16.09 4.70 -4.17
C GLU A 32 15.54 6.06 -3.74
N ILE A 33 15.80 6.49 -2.50
CA ILE A 33 15.41 7.84 -2.02
C ILE A 33 16.07 8.94 -2.84
N ARG A 34 17.37 8.80 -3.18
CA ARG A 34 18.06 9.78 -4.05
C ARG A 34 17.48 9.79 -5.47
N LEU A 35 17.15 8.63 -6.02
CA LEU A 35 16.48 8.54 -7.33
C LEU A 35 15.08 9.16 -7.29
N ALA A 36 14.30 8.92 -6.23
CA ALA A 36 13.00 9.56 -6.06
C ALA A 36 13.13 11.10 -6.09
N LYS A 37 14.12 11.67 -5.36
CA LYS A 37 14.42 13.11 -5.44
C LYS A 37 14.80 13.54 -6.86
N LYS A 38 15.69 12.81 -7.54
CA LYS A 38 16.13 13.10 -8.91
C LYS A 38 14.96 13.17 -9.90
N TYR A 39 13.97 12.30 -9.73
CA TYR A 39 12.78 12.22 -10.61
C TYR A 39 11.55 12.94 -10.05
N GLU A 40 11.73 13.81 -9.05
CA GLU A 40 10.68 14.63 -8.44
C GLU A 40 9.50 13.84 -7.87
N ILE A 41 9.76 12.61 -7.44
CA ILE A 41 8.77 11.76 -6.76
C ILE A 41 8.79 12.13 -5.29
N LYS A 42 7.72 12.78 -4.82
CA LYS A 42 7.66 13.34 -3.45
C LYS A 42 7.19 12.35 -2.39
N TYR A 43 6.53 11.26 -2.76
CA TYR A 43 5.94 10.32 -1.82
C TYR A 43 6.48 8.90 -2.04
N ILE A 44 6.83 8.24 -0.94
CA ILE A 44 7.23 6.82 -0.93
C ILE A 44 6.37 6.10 0.11
N GLU A 45 5.85 4.94 -0.25
CA GLU A 45 5.29 3.98 0.68
C GLU A 45 6.35 2.97 1.09
N TRP A 46 6.58 2.83 2.40
CA TRP A 46 7.60 1.95 2.96
C TRP A 46 7.12 0.51 3.02
N THR A 47 7.97 -0.45 2.67
CA THR A 47 7.62 -1.88 2.69
C THR A 47 8.26 -2.58 3.88
N LEU A 48 7.48 -3.39 4.61
CA LEU A 48 7.94 -4.17 5.75
C LEU A 48 7.63 -5.65 5.57
N ASP A 49 8.68 -6.45 5.41
CA ASP A 49 8.64 -7.92 5.36
C ASP A 49 8.71 -8.56 6.75
N TYR A 50 8.21 -9.80 6.91
CA TYR A 50 8.34 -10.56 8.16
C TYR A 50 9.80 -10.92 8.46
N LYS A 51 10.51 -11.43 7.44
CA LYS A 51 11.94 -11.72 7.56
C LYS A 51 12.69 -10.41 7.76
N ASN A 52 13.56 -10.39 8.78
CA ASN A 52 14.39 -9.21 9.11
C ASN A 52 13.60 -7.95 9.51
N PHE A 53 12.33 -8.07 9.95
CA PHE A 53 11.53 -6.92 10.40
C PHE A 53 12.30 -6.02 11.37
N LEU A 54 12.91 -6.60 12.42
CA LEU A 54 13.63 -5.84 13.44
C LEU A 54 14.90 -5.16 12.91
N SER A 55 15.48 -5.65 11.83
CA SER A 55 16.66 -5.07 11.19
C SER A 55 16.32 -3.98 10.18
N ASN A 56 15.02 -3.79 9.84
CA ASN A 56 14.61 -2.77 8.89
C ASN A 56 15.01 -1.38 9.42
N PRO A 57 15.63 -0.53 8.59
CA PRO A 57 16.11 0.79 9.01
C PRO A 57 15.04 1.67 9.68
N LEU A 58 13.78 1.59 9.22
CA LEU A 58 12.68 2.33 9.81
C LEU A 58 12.37 1.84 11.25
N ILE A 59 12.55 0.56 11.50
CA ILE A 59 12.31 -0.05 12.81
C ILE A 59 13.48 0.17 13.77
N GLN A 60 14.71 0.09 13.27
CA GLN A 60 15.92 0.26 14.08
C GLN A 60 16.26 1.72 14.38
N LYS A 61 16.18 2.59 13.37
CA LYS A 61 16.69 3.96 13.43
C LYS A 61 15.69 4.93 12.79
N PRO A 62 14.43 5.03 13.31
CA PRO A 62 13.36 5.79 12.68
C PRO A 62 13.70 7.27 12.48
N LEU A 63 14.37 7.92 13.46
CA LEU A 63 14.74 9.32 13.35
C LEU A 63 15.83 9.56 12.29
N LEU A 64 16.76 8.61 12.10
CA LEU A 64 17.74 8.67 11.02
C LEU A 64 17.05 8.57 9.65
N VAL A 65 16.09 7.64 9.51
CA VAL A 65 15.29 7.53 8.27
C VAL A 65 14.54 8.82 8.01
N LYS A 66 13.87 9.40 9.03
CA LYS A 66 13.20 10.72 8.91
C LYS A 66 14.14 11.81 8.42
N LYS A 67 15.35 11.89 8.99
CA LYS A 67 16.37 12.86 8.58
C LYS A 67 16.78 12.69 7.11
N ILE A 68 16.99 11.44 6.66
CA ILE A 68 17.34 11.13 5.27
C ILE A 68 16.20 11.52 4.31
N LEU A 69 14.96 11.17 4.64
CA LEU A 69 13.78 11.53 3.84
C LEU A 69 13.62 13.04 3.73
N LYS A 70 13.72 13.76 4.86
CA LYS A 70 13.63 15.24 4.88
C LYS A 70 14.73 15.89 4.02
N LYS A 71 15.99 15.43 4.11
CA LYS A 71 17.13 15.94 3.29
C LYS A 71 16.86 15.77 1.78
N ASN A 72 16.09 14.76 1.39
CA ASN A 72 15.75 14.48 0.00
C ASN A 72 14.37 15.02 -0.42
N ASN A 73 13.68 15.76 0.44
CA ASN A 73 12.32 16.28 0.21
C ASN A 73 11.30 15.17 -0.11
N ILE A 74 11.44 14.00 0.53
CA ILE A 74 10.55 12.86 0.38
C ILE A 74 9.64 12.76 1.60
N LYS A 75 8.35 12.53 1.36
CA LYS A 75 7.33 12.31 2.37
C LYS A 75 7.01 10.82 2.50
N LEU A 76 6.92 10.35 3.73
CA LEU A 76 6.52 9.00 4.09
C LEU A 76 5.15 9.07 4.78
N ASN A 77 4.08 8.93 4.00
CA ASN A 77 2.71 9.01 4.53
C ASN A 77 2.12 7.63 4.83
N SER A 78 2.63 6.58 4.19
CA SER A 78 2.11 5.22 4.33
C SER A 78 3.20 4.17 4.39
N ILE A 79 2.88 3.06 5.05
CA ILE A 79 3.71 1.87 5.17
C ILE A 79 2.85 0.67 4.80
N THR A 80 3.37 -0.23 3.96
CA THR A 80 2.73 -1.54 3.76
C THR A 80 3.36 -2.59 4.68
N ALA A 81 2.49 -3.22 5.48
CA ALA A 81 2.87 -4.23 6.47
C ALA A 81 2.69 -5.64 5.89
N ASP A 82 3.48 -5.99 4.86
CA ASP A 82 3.41 -7.26 4.12
C ASP A 82 3.64 -8.48 5.03
N PHE A 83 4.26 -8.27 6.19
CA PHE A 83 4.46 -9.32 7.17
C PHE A 83 3.15 -9.96 7.66
N PHE A 84 2.00 -9.27 7.56
CA PHE A 84 0.71 -9.85 7.90
C PHE A 84 0.26 -10.93 6.93
N MET A 85 0.56 -10.82 5.63
CA MET A 85 0.28 -11.89 4.66
C MET A 85 0.99 -13.18 5.02
N GLN A 86 2.20 -13.06 5.57
CA GLN A 86 3.04 -14.19 5.91
C GLN A 86 2.67 -14.80 7.26
N LYS A 87 2.34 -13.96 8.25
CA LYS A 87 2.10 -14.37 9.65
C LYS A 87 0.99 -13.52 10.29
N PRO A 88 -0.28 -13.84 10.06
CA PRO A 88 -1.42 -13.08 10.64
C PRO A 88 -1.42 -13.07 12.17
N ALA A 89 -1.66 -11.91 12.80
CA ALA A 89 -1.64 -11.76 14.25
C ALA A 89 -2.87 -12.37 14.97
N TRP A 90 -3.99 -12.53 14.27
CA TRP A 90 -5.24 -13.06 14.83
C TRP A 90 -5.35 -14.61 14.82
N ILE A 91 -4.32 -15.31 14.36
CA ILE A 91 -4.21 -16.76 14.47
C ILE A 91 -3.46 -17.08 15.77
N LYS A 92 -3.95 -18.08 16.55
CA LYS A 92 -3.29 -18.57 17.77
C LYS A 92 -1.78 -18.75 17.53
N GLN A 93 -0.95 -18.38 18.50
CA GLN A 93 0.52 -18.46 18.49
C GLN A 93 1.26 -17.41 17.64
N LYS A 94 0.61 -16.31 17.21
CA LYS A 94 1.28 -15.24 16.45
C LYS A 94 1.59 -13.99 17.29
N GLN A 95 1.96 -14.14 18.55
CA GLN A 95 2.35 -13.04 19.45
C GLN A 95 3.41 -12.11 18.83
N LYS A 96 4.38 -12.69 18.10
CA LYS A 96 5.45 -11.92 17.46
C LYS A 96 4.93 -10.91 16.44
N THR A 97 3.93 -11.27 15.61
CA THR A 97 3.31 -10.36 14.65
C THR A 97 2.57 -9.23 15.36
N ASN A 98 1.92 -9.51 16.49
CA ASN A 98 1.29 -8.48 17.31
C ASN A 98 2.34 -7.50 17.90
N ILE A 99 3.45 -8.00 18.42
CA ILE A 99 4.57 -7.17 18.90
C ILE A 99 5.11 -6.28 17.75
N PHE A 100 5.24 -6.83 16.56
CA PHE A 100 5.67 -6.06 15.37
C PHE A 100 4.69 -4.94 15.05
N LEU A 101 3.38 -5.19 15.08
CA LEU A 101 2.38 -4.17 14.83
C LEU A 101 2.41 -3.05 15.87
N ILE A 102 2.47 -3.40 17.16
CA ILE A 102 2.54 -2.40 18.24
C ILE A 102 3.81 -1.54 18.09
N LYS A 103 4.96 -2.17 17.84
CA LYS A 103 6.20 -1.44 17.58
C LYS A 103 6.09 -0.52 16.37
N LEU A 104 5.48 -1.00 15.29
CA LEU A 104 5.25 -0.19 14.09
C LEU A 104 4.33 1.00 14.37
N LEU A 105 3.24 0.80 15.09
CA LEU A 105 2.32 1.88 15.48
C LEU A 105 3.02 2.96 16.31
N ASN A 106 3.89 2.57 17.24
CA ASN A 106 4.67 3.53 18.03
C ASN A 106 5.61 4.37 17.13
N ILE A 107 6.24 3.74 16.13
CA ILE A 107 7.09 4.42 15.15
C ILE A 107 6.26 5.36 14.26
N CYS A 108 5.10 4.91 13.78
CA CYS A 108 4.19 5.75 13.00
C CYS A 108 3.74 6.99 13.77
N ASN A 109 3.40 6.84 15.04
CA ASN A 109 3.05 7.95 15.91
C ASN A 109 4.23 8.91 16.13
N LEU A 110 5.45 8.38 16.35
CA LEU A 110 6.68 9.18 16.50
C LEU A 110 7.01 10.00 15.25
N LEU A 111 6.80 9.42 14.07
CA LEU A 111 7.15 10.03 12.79
C LEU A 111 6.00 10.78 12.13
N ASN A 112 4.79 10.75 12.70
CA ASN A 112 3.54 11.26 12.13
C ASN A 112 3.19 10.62 10.78
N ILE A 113 3.33 9.28 10.67
CA ILE A 113 2.92 8.51 9.50
C ILE A 113 1.41 8.27 9.56
N GLU A 114 0.71 8.66 8.51
CA GLU A 114 -0.76 8.69 8.49
C GLU A 114 -1.38 7.29 8.37
N PHE A 115 -0.76 6.38 7.56
CA PHE A 115 -1.39 5.13 7.17
C PHE A 115 -0.47 3.91 7.34
N ILE A 116 -1.05 2.81 7.82
CA ILE A 116 -0.47 1.46 7.73
C ILE A 116 -1.41 0.62 6.88
N VAL A 117 -0.92 0.14 5.74
CA VAL A 117 -1.64 -0.82 4.90
C VAL A 117 -1.40 -2.22 5.41
N ILE A 118 -2.47 -2.94 5.73
CA ILE A 118 -2.43 -4.34 6.14
C ILE A 118 -3.13 -5.19 5.07
N PRO A 119 -2.36 -6.02 4.32
CA PRO A 119 -2.95 -6.90 3.34
C PRO A 119 -3.70 -8.07 4.01
N LEU A 120 -5.01 -8.12 3.82
CA LEU A 120 -5.89 -9.23 4.23
C LEU A 120 -6.13 -10.17 3.04
N VAL A 121 -5.03 -10.62 2.46
CA VAL A 121 -4.99 -11.52 1.30
C VAL A 121 -4.14 -12.76 1.63
N ASP A 122 -4.08 -13.74 0.77
CA ASP A 122 -3.30 -14.97 0.94
C ASP A 122 -3.56 -15.68 2.28
N ASN A 123 -2.55 -15.79 3.16
CA ASN A 123 -2.68 -16.45 4.45
C ASN A 123 -3.54 -15.66 5.45
N SER A 124 -3.71 -14.35 5.22
CA SER A 124 -4.53 -13.47 6.05
C SER A 124 -5.89 -13.15 5.44
N SER A 125 -6.25 -13.81 4.33
CA SER A 125 -7.54 -13.59 3.65
C SER A 125 -8.73 -13.77 4.58
N ILE A 126 -9.66 -12.82 4.50
CA ILE A 126 -10.93 -12.84 5.22
C ILE A 126 -11.83 -14.00 4.73
N LYS A 127 -11.67 -14.43 3.47
CA LYS A 127 -12.40 -15.57 2.88
C LYS A 127 -12.20 -16.88 3.64
N LYS A 128 -11.10 -17.03 4.35
CA LYS A 128 -10.76 -18.21 5.13
C LYS A 128 -11.50 -18.28 6.50
N GLY A 129 -12.64 -17.64 6.64
CA GLY A 129 -13.47 -17.68 7.84
C GLY A 129 -12.95 -16.86 9.04
N ASN A 130 -12.01 -15.98 8.82
CA ASN A 130 -11.37 -15.20 9.88
C ASN A 130 -12.06 -13.86 10.20
N LYS A 131 -13.14 -13.48 9.49
CA LYS A 131 -13.75 -12.14 9.59
C LYS A 131 -13.99 -11.70 11.05
N LYS A 132 -14.66 -12.53 11.86
CA LYS A 132 -14.98 -12.20 13.26
C LYS A 132 -13.70 -12.00 14.10
N LYS A 133 -12.70 -12.89 13.93
CA LYS A 133 -11.43 -12.81 14.64
C LYS A 133 -10.66 -11.54 14.28
N ILE A 134 -10.65 -11.19 13.00
CA ILE A 134 -9.99 -9.97 12.48
C ILE A 134 -10.66 -8.72 13.06
N ILE A 135 -11.99 -8.63 12.98
CA ILE A 135 -12.74 -7.50 13.54
C ILE A 135 -12.48 -7.34 15.04
N ASN A 136 -12.57 -8.42 15.81
CA ASN A 136 -12.33 -8.40 17.26
C ASN A 136 -10.90 -7.96 17.57
N TYR A 137 -9.90 -8.46 16.83
CA TYR A 137 -8.50 -8.09 17.00
C TYR A 137 -8.28 -6.59 16.82
N PHE A 138 -8.80 -6.00 15.73
CA PHE A 138 -8.60 -4.57 15.45
C PHE A 138 -9.43 -3.67 16.37
N ASN A 139 -10.64 -4.07 16.75
CA ASN A 139 -11.43 -3.34 17.74
C ASN A 139 -10.73 -3.31 19.11
N LEU A 140 -10.10 -4.40 19.53
CA LEU A 140 -9.28 -4.45 20.77
C LEU A 140 -8.06 -3.54 20.66
N LEU A 141 -7.38 -3.54 19.51
CA LEU A 141 -6.25 -2.64 19.24
C LEU A 141 -6.65 -1.16 19.36
N LYS A 142 -7.83 -0.78 18.85
CA LYS A 142 -8.40 0.56 18.98
C LYS A 142 -8.73 0.89 20.44
N LYS A 143 -9.40 -0.03 21.16
CA LYS A 143 -9.76 0.15 22.57
C LYS A 143 -8.53 0.43 23.44
N ASN A 144 -7.41 -0.24 23.15
CA ASN A 144 -6.15 -0.05 23.87
C ASN A 144 -5.36 1.21 23.45
N ASN A 145 -5.97 2.09 22.66
CA ASN A 145 -5.43 3.39 22.25
C ASN A 145 -4.05 3.35 21.51
N HIS A 146 -3.75 2.25 20.83
CA HIS A 146 -2.48 2.13 20.10
C HIS A 146 -2.45 2.97 18.81
N LEU A 147 -3.60 3.28 18.20
CA LEU A 147 -3.66 3.91 16.88
C LEU A 147 -3.32 5.40 16.92
N LYS A 148 -3.75 6.13 17.97
CA LYS A 148 -3.59 7.59 18.07
C LYS A 148 -4.05 8.30 16.78
N LYS A 149 -3.10 8.91 16.04
CA LYS A 149 -3.36 9.60 14.75
C LYS A 149 -3.20 8.70 13.53
N THR A 150 -2.53 7.55 13.66
CA THR A 150 -2.29 6.63 12.55
C THR A 150 -3.53 5.80 12.27
N LYS A 151 -3.92 5.67 11.01
CA LYS A 151 -5.02 4.81 10.57
C LYS A 151 -4.50 3.52 9.97
N ILE A 152 -5.23 2.42 10.20
CA ILE A 152 -4.97 1.13 9.55
C ILE A 152 -5.89 1.00 8.35
N LEU A 153 -5.31 0.69 7.20
CA LEU A 153 -6.03 0.49 5.95
C LEU A 153 -5.90 -0.96 5.52
N PHE A 154 -7.02 -1.56 5.13
CA PHE A 154 -7.01 -2.96 4.70
C PHE A 154 -7.02 -3.06 3.18
N GLU A 155 -6.09 -3.81 2.64
CA GLU A 155 -6.17 -4.33 1.29
C GLU A 155 -6.86 -5.70 1.34
N VAL A 156 -7.99 -5.86 0.66
CA VAL A 156 -8.84 -7.04 0.81
C VAL A 156 -9.11 -7.70 -0.54
N ASP A 157 -9.30 -9.03 -0.52
CA ASP A 157 -9.65 -9.84 -1.68
C ASP A 157 -11.16 -10.20 -1.73
N LEU A 158 -12.01 -9.39 -1.10
CA LEU A 158 -13.45 -9.58 -1.01
C LEU A 158 -14.19 -8.95 -2.19
N PRO A 159 -15.33 -9.51 -2.62
CA PRO A 159 -16.27 -8.84 -3.52
C PRO A 159 -16.76 -7.49 -2.94
N PRO A 160 -17.09 -6.48 -3.77
CA PRO A 160 -17.43 -5.12 -3.33
C PRO A 160 -18.48 -5.03 -2.22
N LYS A 161 -19.59 -5.74 -2.34
CA LYS A 161 -20.64 -5.79 -1.30
C LYS A 161 -20.12 -6.30 0.05
N LYS A 162 -19.21 -7.29 0.04
CA LYS A 162 -18.60 -7.84 1.25
C LYS A 162 -17.55 -6.89 1.85
N VAL A 163 -16.83 -6.10 1.04
CA VAL A 163 -15.92 -5.03 1.51
C VAL A 163 -16.70 -4.00 2.31
N ASN A 164 -17.79 -3.48 1.76
CA ASN A 164 -18.64 -2.49 2.43
C ASN A 164 -19.16 -3.02 3.78
N SER A 165 -19.66 -4.24 3.80
CA SER A 165 -20.10 -4.90 5.04
C SER A 165 -18.95 -5.11 6.05
N PHE A 166 -17.74 -5.47 5.59
CA PHE A 166 -16.60 -5.69 6.48
C PHE A 166 -16.15 -4.38 7.15
N ILE A 167 -15.94 -3.32 6.36
CA ILE A 167 -15.44 -2.06 6.90
C ILE A 167 -16.47 -1.34 7.77
N GLY A 168 -17.77 -1.64 7.57
CA GLY A 168 -18.87 -1.10 8.40
C GLY A 168 -18.84 -1.55 9.86
N TYR A 169 -18.20 -2.70 10.16
CA TYR A 169 -18.01 -3.18 11.55
C TYR A 169 -16.84 -2.52 12.28
N LEU A 170 -16.08 -1.66 11.60
CA LEU A 170 -14.87 -1.07 12.13
C LEU A 170 -15.00 0.45 12.25
N ASP A 171 -14.38 1.01 13.30
CA ASP A 171 -14.32 2.44 13.56
C ASP A 171 -13.69 3.24 12.39
N LYS A 172 -13.88 4.56 12.39
CA LYS A 172 -13.30 5.48 11.38
C LYS A 172 -11.78 5.56 11.40
N SER A 173 -11.11 4.98 12.41
CA SER A 173 -9.65 4.81 12.44
C SER A 173 -9.16 3.72 11.47
N PHE A 174 -10.08 2.96 10.89
CA PHE A 174 -9.81 1.95 9.88
C PHE A 174 -10.37 2.39 8.53
N GLY A 175 -9.68 2.03 7.47
CA GLY A 175 -10.07 2.35 6.10
C GLY A 175 -9.72 1.24 5.13
N ILE A 176 -9.79 1.55 3.86
CA ILE A 176 -9.45 0.64 2.76
C ILE A 176 -8.23 1.19 2.02
N ASN A 177 -7.28 0.32 1.74
CA ASN A 177 -6.33 0.47 0.67
C ASN A 177 -6.94 -0.17 -0.58
N TYR A 178 -7.28 0.63 -1.57
CA TYR A 178 -7.84 0.13 -2.82
C TYR A 178 -6.71 -0.22 -3.80
N ASP A 179 -6.66 -1.46 -4.29
CA ASP A 179 -5.70 -1.90 -5.30
C ASP A 179 -6.43 -2.09 -6.64
N THR A 180 -6.14 -1.20 -7.60
CA THR A 180 -6.76 -1.25 -8.93
C THR A 180 -6.48 -2.56 -9.68
N GLY A 181 -5.29 -3.14 -9.47
CA GLY A 181 -4.92 -4.41 -10.09
C GLY A 181 -5.65 -5.60 -9.47
N ASN A 182 -5.93 -5.59 -8.17
CA ASN A 182 -6.73 -6.63 -7.54
C ASN A 182 -8.20 -6.57 -8.02
N SER A 183 -8.76 -5.36 -8.15
CA SER A 183 -10.07 -5.16 -8.75
C SER A 183 -10.15 -5.76 -10.17
N ALA A 184 -9.21 -5.41 -11.04
CA ALA A 184 -9.13 -5.94 -12.40
C ALA A 184 -8.92 -7.46 -12.42
N PHE A 185 -8.06 -8.00 -11.56
CA PHE A 185 -7.81 -9.44 -11.47
C PHE A 185 -9.07 -10.23 -11.17
N PHE A 186 -9.89 -9.76 -10.23
CA PHE A 186 -11.17 -10.40 -9.90
C PHE A 186 -12.28 -10.03 -10.89
N GLY A 187 -12.07 -9.07 -11.78
CA GLY A 187 -13.08 -8.59 -12.72
C GLY A 187 -14.24 -7.88 -12.03
N TYR A 188 -13.98 -7.16 -10.92
CA TYR A 188 -15.02 -6.42 -10.23
C TYR A 188 -15.48 -5.22 -11.05
N ASN A 189 -16.79 -4.93 -10.98
CA ASN A 189 -17.35 -3.74 -11.61
C ASN A 189 -17.04 -2.52 -10.72
N PHE A 190 -16.38 -1.53 -11.28
CA PHE A 190 -16.01 -0.32 -10.54
C PHE A 190 -17.23 0.42 -9.97
N ASN A 191 -18.40 0.36 -10.61
CA ASN A 191 -19.62 0.97 -10.07
C ASN A 191 -20.05 0.33 -8.74
N ASP A 192 -19.84 -0.97 -8.56
CA ASP A 192 -20.12 -1.65 -7.29
C ASP A 192 -19.10 -1.28 -6.21
N GLU A 193 -17.86 -0.97 -6.61
CA GLU A 193 -16.78 -0.59 -5.69
C GLU A 193 -16.95 0.82 -5.12
N LYS A 194 -17.60 1.74 -5.84
CA LYS A 194 -17.85 3.14 -5.41
C LYS A 194 -18.54 3.23 -4.05
N HIS A 195 -19.34 2.24 -3.66
CA HIS A 195 -20.09 2.26 -2.40
C HIS A 195 -19.21 2.34 -1.14
N TYR A 196 -17.96 1.87 -1.17
CA TYR A 196 -17.04 1.96 -0.03
C TYR A 196 -15.95 3.02 -0.20
N PHE A 197 -15.95 3.79 -1.31
CA PHE A 197 -14.87 4.75 -1.60
C PHE A 197 -14.70 5.86 -0.56
N LYS A 198 -15.76 6.22 0.18
CA LYS A 198 -15.62 7.15 1.33
C LYS A 198 -14.72 6.63 2.46
N ARG A 199 -14.39 5.33 2.44
CA ARG A 199 -13.45 4.69 3.37
C ARG A 199 -12.09 4.40 2.72
N VAL A 200 -11.90 4.70 1.42
CA VAL A 200 -10.62 4.54 0.71
C VAL A 200 -9.72 5.73 1.01
N LEU A 201 -8.61 5.47 1.70
CA LEU A 201 -7.66 6.49 2.13
C LEU A 201 -6.26 6.31 1.53
N ASN A 202 -6.00 5.22 0.84
CA ASN A 202 -4.79 4.94 0.07
C ASN A 202 -5.17 4.11 -1.15
N ILE A 203 -4.49 4.33 -2.26
CA ILE A 203 -4.74 3.61 -3.50
C ILE A 203 -3.41 3.07 -4.03
N HIS A 204 -3.34 1.76 -4.24
CA HIS A 204 -2.29 1.12 -5.01
C HIS A 204 -2.68 1.13 -6.49
N ILE A 205 -1.88 1.82 -7.28
CA ILE A 205 -2.03 1.88 -8.75
C ILE A 205 -1.27 0.72 -9.37
N LYS A 206 -2.01 -0.21 -9.90
CA LYS A 206 -1.54 -1.43 -10.55
C LYS A 206 -2.45 -1.75 -11.73
N ASP A 207 -1.94 -2.41 -12.75
CA ASP A 207 -2.75 -2.91 -13.85
C ASP A 207 -2.58 -4.42 -14.01
N ARG A 208 -3.66 -5.13 -14.22
CA ARG A 208 -3.68 -6.58 -14.40
C ARG A 208 -4.74 -6.97 -15.44
N LYS A 209 -4.51 -8.11 -16.10
CA LYS A 209 -5.59 -8.83 -16.78
C LYS A 209 -6.43 -9.60 -15.78
N LYS A 210 -7.72 -9.77 -16.04
CA LYS A 210 -8.60 -10.64 -15.25
C LYS A 210 -8.02 -12.04 -15.15
N GLY A 211 -7.87 -12.54 -13.91
CA GLY A 211 -7.19 -13.81 -13.62
C GLY A 211 -5.69 -13.87 -14.00
N GLY A 212 -5.12 -12.75 -14.49
CA GLY A 212 -3.79 -12.71 -15.07
C GLY A 212 -2.74 -11.98 -14.24
N GLN A 213 -1.55 -11.83 -14.82
CA GLN A 213 -0.41 -11.17 -14.19
C GLN A 213 -0.47 -9.65 -14.30
N THR A 214 0.32 -8.97 -13.45
CA THR A 214 0.53 -7.52 -13.51
C THR A 214 1.13 -7.11 -14.86
N LYS A 215 0.63 -6.01 -15.42
CA LYS A 215 1.05 -5.39 -16.69
C LYS A 215 1.51 -3.95 -16.45
N THR A 216 2.24 -3.40 -17.41
CA THR A 216 2.43 -1.95 -17.54
C THR A 216 1.07 -1.25 -17.58
N LEU A 217 0.93 -0.09 -16.95
CA LEU A 217 -0.33 0.64 -16.90
C LEU A 217 -0.89 0.92 -18.31
N GLY A 218 -2.18 0.70 -18.47
CA GLY A 218 -2.91 0.80 -19.74
C GLY A 218 -2.77 -0.42 -20.65
N LYS A 219 -2.14 -1.53 -20.18
CA LYS A 219 -2.01 -2.80 -20.92
C LYS A 219 -2.76 -3.96 -20.22
N GLY A 220 -3.41 -3.67 -19.11
CA GLY A 220 -4.30 -4.59 -18.38
C GLY A 220 -5.77 -4.30 -18.70
N ASP A 221 -6.62 -4.51 -17.69
CA ASP A 221 -8.08 -4.36 -17.81
C ASP A 221 -8.61 -3.21 -16.93
N VAL A 222 -7.73 -2.41 -16.30
CA VAL A 222 -8.15 -1.22 -15.54
C VAL A 222 -8.51 -0.08 -16.50
N ASP A 223 -9.75 0.42 -16.44
CA ASP A 223 -10.11 1.68 -17.10
C ASP A 223 -9.62 2.88 -16.27
N PHE A 224 -8.36 3.27 -16.49
CA PHE A 224 -7.77 4.41 -15.80
C PHE A 224 -8.45 5.74 -16.11
N LYS A 225 -9.03 5.91 -17.29
CA LYS A 225 -9.74 7.15 -17.64
C LYS A 225 -10.99 7.31 -16.77
N LEU A 226 -11.82 6.26 -16.70
CA LEU A 226 -13.01 6.23 -15.85
C LEU A 226 -12.61 6.38 -14.37
N PHE A 227 -11.59 5.65 -13.93
CA PHE A 227 -11.11 5.67 -12.55
C PHE A 227 -10.63 7.06 -12.12
N ILE A 228 -9.74 7.70 -12.88
CA ILE A 228 -9.22 9.03 -12.58
C ILE A 228 -10.34 10.07 -12.63
N LYS A 229 -11.26 9.99 -13.62
CA LYS A 229 -12.46 10.84 -13.68
C LYS A 229 -13.28 10.77 -12.41
N TYR A 230 -13.48 9.58 -11.87
CA TYR A 230 -14.20 9.41 -10.61
C TYR A 230 -13.46 10.03 -9.43
N LEU A 231 -12.14 9.78 -9.29
CA LEU A 231 -11.34 10.37 -8.22
C LEU A 231 -11.37 11.90 -8.21
N LEU A 232 -11.33 12.52 -9.39
CA LEU A 232 -11.46 13.96 -9.54
C LEU A 232 -12.86 14.45 -9.13
N LYS A 233 -13.91 13.75 -9.56
CA LYS A 233 -15.31 14.05 -9.19
C LYS A 233 -15.52 14.05 -7.68
N ILE A 234 -14.97 13.04 -6.95
CA ILE A 234 -15.09 12.96 -5.50
C ILE A 234 -14.05 13.80 -4.75
N LYS A 235 -13.23 14.58 -5.47
CA LYS A 235 -12.15 15.40 -4.92
C LYS A 235 -11.19 14.61 -4.01
N TYR A 236 -10.80 13.40 -4.46
CA TYR A 236 -9.89 12.54 -3.71
C TYR A 236 -8.54 13.25 -3.46
N ARG A 237 -8.06 13.27 -2.21
CA ARG A 237 -6.84 14.01 -1.81
C ARG A 237 -5.79 13.16 -1.09
N ASN A 238 -6.04 11.86 -0.98
CA ASN A 238 -5.09 10.94 -0.34
C ASN A 238 -4.11 10.34 -1.35
N ASN A 239 -3.33 9.34 -0.92
CA ASN A 239 -2.22 8.81 -1.70
C ASN A 239 -2.66 8.00 -2.93
N LEU A 240 -1.92 8.17 -4.02
CA LEU A 240 -1.90 7.29 -5.19
C LEU A 240 -0.49 6.70 -5.27
N ILE A 241 -0.32 5.45 -4.90
CA ILE A 241 0.98 4.77 -4.80
C ILE A 241 1.14 3.79 -5.96
N LEU A 242 2.12 4.04 -6.82
CA LEU A 242 2.44 3.15 -7.92
C LEU A 242 3.06 1.86 -7.38
N GLN A 243 2.31 0.78 -7.45
CA GLN A 243 2.75 -0.61 -7.21
C GLN A 243 2.76 -1.38 -8.54
N THR A 244 3.40 -0.80 -9.53
CA THR A 244 3.33 -1.21 -10.91
C THR A 244 4.12 -2.47 -11.24
N TYR A 245 3.98 -2.92 -12.48
CA TYR A 245 4.71 -4.05 -13.03
C TYR A 245 6.22 -3.94 -12.78
N MET A 246 6.83 -5.08 -12.43
CA MET A 246 8.28 -5.22 -12.30
C MET A 246 8.81 -5.99 -13.51
N PRO A 247 9.64 -5.35 -14.36
CA PRO A 247 10.18 -5.99 -15.56
C PRO A 247 11.11 -7.16 -15.20
N LYS A 248 11.23 -8.15 -16.10
CA LYS A 248 12.15 -9.28 -15.91
C LYS A 248 13.61 -8.82 -15.84
N ASN A 249 13.97 -7.82 -16.65
CA ASN A 249 15.28 -7.17 -16.62
C ASN A 249 15.29 -6.07 -15.55
N ASP A 250 15.99 -6.30 -14.46
CA ASP A 250 16.06 -5.38 -13.32
C ASP A 250 16.66 -4.00 -13.67
N ASN A 251 17.47 -3.89 -14.73
CA ASN A 251 18.01 -2.61 -15.20
C ASN A 251 16.93 -1.68 -15.80
N LYS A 252 15.77 -2.22 -16.18
CA LYS A 252 14.63 -1.48 -16.71
C LYS A 252 13.63 -1.02 -15.65
N VAL A 253 13.83 -1.34 -14.37
CA VAL A 253 12.87 -1.04 -13.27
C VAL A 253 12.60 0.46 -13.18
N THR A 254 13.63 1.29 -13.12
CA THR A 254 13.47 2.75 -13.06
C THR A 254 12.74 3.29 -14.28
N TYR A 255 13.14 2.87 -15.48
CA TYR A 255 12.49 3.27 -16.74
C TYR A 255 11.00 2.91 -16.74
N GLU A 256 10.66 1.68 -16.38
CA GLU A 256 9.27 1.22 -16.34
C GLU A 256 8.43 2.00 -15.32
N THR A 257 9.00 2.29 -14.15
CA THR A 257 8.33 3.10 -13.13
C THR A 257 8.06 4.53 -13.61
N LEU A 258 9.04 5.17 -14.25
CA LEU A 258 8.86 6.51 -14.80
C LEU A 258 7.84 6.55 -15.94
N LYS A 259 7.84 5.54 -16.80
CA LYS A 259 6.82 5.37 -17.85
C LYS A 259 5.41 5.28 -17.25
N ASN A 260 5.22 4.47 -16.21
CA ASN A 260 3.94 4.35 -15.51
C ASN A 260 3.55 5.64 -14.78
N LEU A 261 4.51 6.34 -14.17
CA LEU A 261 4.27 7.65 -13.54
C LEU A 261 3.78 8.68 -14.57
N ASN A 262 4.44 8.74 -15.72
CA ASN A 262 4.04 9.65 -16.81
C ASN A 262 2.65 9.29 -17.36
N PHE A 263 2.32 8.00 -17.49
CA PHE A 263 1.00 7.56 -17.90
C PHE A 263 -0.10 8.09 -16.97
N ILE A 264 0.06 7.95 -15.64
CA ILE A 264 -0.92 8.47 -14.67
C ILE A 264 -0.99 9.99 -14.72
N LYS A 265 0.15 10.70 -14.75
CA LYS A 265 0.17 12.17 -14.85
C LYS A 265 -0.57 12.63 -16.09
N LYS A 266 -0.29 12.03 -17.25
CA LYS A 266 -0.98 12.34 -18.52
C LYS A 266 -2.48 12.09 -18.40
N THR A 267 -2.91 10.93 -17.88
CA THR A 267 -4.34 10.62 -17.70
C THR A 267 -5.07 11.62 -16.79
N ILE A 268 -4.36 12.23 -15.81
CA ILE A 268 -4.92 13.26 -14.93
C ILE A 268 -5.10 14.60 -15.70
N HIS A 269 -4.19 14.92 -16.62
CA HIS A 269 -4.18 16.20 -17.35
C HIS A 269 -5.00 16.20 -18.65
N GLU A 270 -5.32 15.05 -19.21
CA GLU A 270 -6.13 14.89 -20.44
C GLU A 270 -7.63 15.18 -20.25
N LYS A 271 -8.01 16.03 -19.26
CA LYS A 271 -9.42 16.34 -18.94
C LYS A 271 -9.73 17.80 -19.08
#